data_03ca9739ea9da2421b72800b670b9e91
#
_entry.id   03ca9739ea9da2421b72800b670b9e91
#
_cell.length_a   1.000
_cell.length_b   1.000
_cell.length_c   1.000
_cell.angle_alpha   90.00
_cell.angle_beta   90.00
_cell.angle_gamma   90.00
#
_symmetry.space_group_name_H-M   'P 1'
#
loop_
_entity.id
_entity.type
_entity.pdbx_description
1 polymer ?
#
loop_
_entity_poly.entity_id
_entity_poly.type
_entity_poly.pdbx_seq_one_letter_code
_entity_poly.pdbx_strand_id
1 'polypeptide(L)'
;MRNPVRIALLILGAIVFVVGAYQSQGPPRLTLLNTGLAVQHGLRHPAGALLAAIGAALLAMAATRRWARVIFIPLAILSVLVAIHLALYRVDADQAGLASRGLMRQVRIPWGEVIGVDADAGLLVITGRNQNKIRVDTTDFRPDQRATLDRTIARRVRESSPTKD
;
A
#
# COMPACT_ATOMS: atom_id res chain seq x y z
N MET A 1 21.83 -20.66 33.90
CA MET A 1 22.66 -20.46 32.68
C MET A 1 21.79 -19.90 31.53
N ARG A 2 22.18 -18.79 30.91
CA ARG A 2 21.48 -18.24 29.75
C ARG A 2 21.85 -19.08 28.53
N ASN A 3 20.88 -19.70 27.89
CA ASN A 3 21.10 -20.48 26.66
C ASN A 3 21.59 -19.56 25.54
N PRO A 4 22.83 -19.70 25.03
CA PRO A 4 23.40 -18.80 24.01
C PRO A 4 22.57 -18.80 22.71
N VAL A 5 22.01 -19.91 22.31
CA VAL A 5 21.13 -20.02 21.13
C VAL A 5 19.93 -19.11 21.25
N ARG A 6 19.39 -19.00 22.45
CA ARG A 6 18.22 -18.18 22.70
C ARG A 6 18.54 -16.68 22.65
N ILE A 7 19.69 -16.27 23.15
CA ILE A 7 20.14 -14.89 23.06
C ILE A 7 20.35 -14.53 21.59
N ALA A 8 20.97 -15.42 20.81
CA ALA A 8 21.16 -15.24 19.39
C ALA A 8 19.81 -15.08 18.64
N LEU A 9 18.81 -15.90 18.97
CA LEU A 9 17.46 -15.79 18.38
C LEU A 9 16.76 -14.47 18.73
N LEU A 10 16.94 -13.96 19.95
CA LEU A 10 16.38 -12.68 20.37
C LEU A 10 17.02 -11.52 19.58
N ILE A 11 18.34 -11.53 19.47
CA ILE A 11 19.07 -10.49 18.73
C ILE A 11 18.71 -10.55 17.24
N LEU A 12 18.77 -11.73 16.64
CA LEU A 12 18.42 -11.93 15.24
C LEU A 12 16.99 -11.52 14.96
N GLY A 13 16.04 -11.97 15.79
CA GLY A 13 14.64 -11.63 15.66
C GLY A 13 14.38 -10.13 15.75
N ALA A 14 15.05 -9.42 16.66
CA ALA A 14 14.95 -7.98 16.79
C ALA A 14 15.50 -7.25 15.56
N ILE A 15 16.68 -7.64 15.07
CA ILE A 15 17.29 -7.05 13.88
C ILE A 15 16.39 -7.26 12.65
N VAL A 16 15.96 -8.51 12.41
CA VAL A 16 15.10 -8.85 11.26
C VAL A 16 13.76 -8.12 11.33
N PHE A 17 13.18 -8.00 12.53
CA PHE A 17 11.94 -7.25 12.72
C PHE A 17 12.11 -5.76 12.39
N VAL A 18 13.12 -5.10 12.94
CA VAL A 18 13.37 -3.67 12.72
C VAL A 18 13.68 -3.38 11.24
N VAL A 19 14.56 -4.17 10.63
CA VAL A 19 14.90 -4.03 9.21
C VAL A 19 13.66 -4.25 8.33
N GLY A 20 12.88 -5.28 8.62
CA GLY A 20 11.65 -5.57 7.90
C GLY A 20 10.60 -4.46 8.04
N ALA A 21 10.38 -3.99 9.27
CA ALA A 21 9.45 -2.88 9.53
C ALA A 21 9.88 -1.60 8.81
N TYR A 22 11.17 -1.27 8.81
CA TYR A 22 11.70 -0.13 8.07
C TYR A 22 11.51 -0.27 6.55
N GLN A 23 11.77 -1.46 6.00
CA GLN A 23 11.61 -1.71 4.56
C GLN A 23 10.14 -1.73 4.11
N SER A 24 9.20 -2.06 5.01
CA SER A 24 7.77 -2.05 4.68
C SER A 24 7.19 -0.65 4.59
N GLN A 25 7.89 0.35 5.13
CA GLN A 25 7.48 1.75 5.04
C GLN A 25 7.90 2.33 3.69
N GLY A 26 7.02 3.08 3.11
CA GLY A 26 7.29 3.82 1.88
C GLY A 26 6.03 3.98 1.02
N PRO A 27 6.04 5.02 0.18
CA PRO A 27 4.90 5.36 -0.65
C PRO A 27 4.73 4.37 -1.80
N PRO A 28 3.53 4.31 -2.36
CA PRO A 28 3.30 3.62 -3.61
C PRO A 28 4.07 4.31 -4.76
N ARG A 29 4.35 3.57 -5.82
CA ARG A 29 5.05 4.06 -7.01
C ARG A 29 4.10 4.17 -8.17
N LEU A 30 4.24 5.25 -8.93
CA LEU A 30 3.57 5.40 -10.22
C LEU A 30 4.32 4.58 -11.28
N THR A 31 3.60 3.72 -11.96
CA THR A 31 4.11 2.91 -13.08
C THR A 31 3.29 3.20 -14.32
N LEU A 32 3.98 3.49 -15.43
CA LEU A 32 3.35 3.62 -16.73
C LEU A 32 3.08 2.23 -17.31
N LEU A 33 1.83 1.97 -17.70
CA LEU A 33 1.42 0.76 -18.39
C LEU A 33 1.05 1.10 -19.82
N ASN A 34 1.10 0.11 -20.72
CA ASN A 34 0.68 0.30 -22.12
C ASN A 34 -0.78 0.75 -22.23
N THR A 35 -1.62 0.43 -21.26
CA THR A 35 -3.05 0.75 -21.23
C THR A 35 -3.40 1.95 -20.35
N GLY A 36 -2.44 2.52 -19.61
CA GLY A 36 -2.71 3.62 -18.67
C GLY A 36 -1.65 3.78 -17.59
N LEU A 37 -2.08 4.20 -16.42
CA LEU A 37 -1.23 4.41 -15.24
C LEU A 37 -1.62 3.43 -14.14
N ALA A 38 -0.64 2.93 -13.41
CA ALA A 38 -0.87 2.18 -12.19
C ALA A 38 -0.08 2.78 -11.02
N VAL A 39 -0.72 2.83 -9.87
CA VAL A 39 -0.10 3.17 -8.60
C VAL A 39 -0.08 1.92 -7.74
N GLN A 40 1.10 1.44 -7.37
CA GLN A 40 1.26 0.21 -6.60
C GLN A 40 2.50 0.28 -5.69
N HIS A 41 2.50 -0.51 -4.62
CA HIS A 41 3.71 -0.69 -3.83
C HIS A 41 4.72 -1.56 -4.59
N GLY A 42 6.00 -1.15 -4.56
CA GLY A 42 7.09 -1.99 -5.08
C GLY A 42 7.27 -3.26 -4.23
N LEU A 43 7.82 -4.33 -4.80
CA LEU A 43 8.05 -5.62 -4.12
C LEU A 43 8.83 -5.51 -2.79
N ARG A 44 9.63 -4.44 -2.62
CA ARG A 44 10.37 -4.18 -1.40
C ARG A 44 9.48 -4.04 -0.17
N HIS A 45 8.30 -3.39 -0.32
CA HIS A 45 7.41 -3.12 0.81
C HIS A 45 6.72 -4.37 1.36
N PRO A 46 6.05 -5.21 0.56
CA PRO A 46 5.50 -6.47 1.07
C PRO A 46 6.59 -7.44 1.54
N ALA A 47 7.76 -7.50 0.89
CA ALA A 47 8.89 -8.30 1.36
C ALA A 47 9.40 -7.82 2.73
N GLY A 48 9.48 -6.51 2.96
CA GLY A 48 9.83 -5.94 4.26
C GLY A 48 8.84 -6.33 5.35
N ALA A 49 7.54 -6.26 5.07
CA ALA A 49 6.51 -6.69 6.03
C ALA A 49 6.59 -8.20 6.35
N LEU A 50 6.92 -9.05 5.37
CA LEU A 50 7.18 -10.48 5.61
C LEU A 50 8.42 -10.71 6.47
N LEU A 51 9.50 -9.96 6.25
CA LEU A 51 10.68 -10.00 7.12
C LEU A 51 10.33 -9.59 8.55
N ALA A 52 9.52 -8.56 8.73
CA ALA A 52 9.04 -8.17 10.06
C ALA A 52 8.23 -9.29 10.72
N ALA A 53 7.38 -10.00 9.97
CA ALA A 53 6.65 -11.16 10.47
C ALA A 53 7.60 -12.28 10.95
N ILE A 54 8.63 -12.60 10.17
CA ILE A 54 9.66 -13.58 10.53
C ILE A 54 10.38 -13.15 11.81
N GLY A 55 10.80 -11.89 11.91
CA GLY A 55 11.45 -11.33 13.09
C GLY A 55 10.57 -11.45 14.34
N ALA A 56 9.29 -11.10 14.24
CA ALA A 56 8.33 -11.24 15.33
C ALA A 56 8.11 -12.71 15.73
N ALA A 57 8.06 -13.63 14.78
CA ALA A 57 7.96 -15.07 15.05
C ALA A 57 9.19 -15.60 15.81
N LEU A 58 10.41 -15.21 15.40
CA LEU A 58 11.64 -15.55 16.09
C LEU A 58 11.64 -15.03 17.53
N LEU A 59 11.17 -13.81 17.76
CA LEU A 59 11.02 -13.23 19.10
C LEU A 59 10.00 -14.01 19.94
N ALA A 60 8.88 -14.41 19.34
CA ALA A 60 7.88 -15.25 20.02
C ALA A 60 8.44 -16.62 20.44
N MET A 61 9.23 -17.26 19.56
CA MET A 61 9.88 -18.55 19.84
C MET A 61 10.94 -18.45 20.95
N ALA A 62 11.73 -17.37 20.92
CA ALA A 62 12.75 -17.12 21.92
C ALA A 62 12.18 -16.65 23.28
N ALA A 63 10.95 -16.18 23.33
CA ALA A 63 10.32 -15.69 24.55
C ALA A 63 10.03 -16.78 25.58
N THR A 64 10.51 -16.59 26.83
CA THR A 64 10.20 -17.50 27.96
C THR A 64 8.90 -17.14 28.64
N ARG A 65 8.62 -15.86 28.70
CA ARG A 65 7.46 -15.36 29.41
C ARG A 65 6.23 -15.46 28.52
N ARG A 66 5.13 -15.98 29.03
CA ARG A 66 3.87 -16.15 28.27
C ARG A 66 3.36 -14.83 27.71
N TRP A 67 3.44 -13.76 28.49
CA TRP A 67 3.00 -12.43 28.03
C TRP A 67 3.76 -11.92 26.79
N ALA A 68 5.05 -12.24 26.64
CA ALA A 68 5.81 -11.86 25.47
C ALA A 68 5.31 -12.58 24.21
N ARG A 69 4.93 -13.86 24.31
CA ARG A 69 4.31 -14.59 23.19
C ARG A 69 2.96 -14.01 22.79
N VAL A 70 2.16 -13.57 23.78
CA VAL A 70 0.87 -12.91 23.55
C VAL A 70 1.03 -11.61 22.74
N ILE A 71 2.18 -10.94 22.82
CA ILE A 71 2.48 -9.74 22.03
C ILE A 71 3.04 -10.09 20.65
N PHE A 72 4.06 -10.96 20.59
CA PHE A 72 4.79 -11.20 19.34
C PHE A 72 4.02 -12.07 18.34
N ILE A 73 3.13 -12.97 18.76
CA ILE A 73 2.31 -13.77 17.84
C ILE A 73 1.32 -12.89 17.08
N PRO A 74 0.48 -12.05 17.73
CA PRO A 74 -0.39 -11.12 16.99
C PRO A 74 0.39 -10.14 16.11
N LEU A 75 1.56 -9.69 16.54
CA LEU A 75 2.42 -8.80 15.78
C LEU A 75 2.92 -9.47 14.48
N ALA A 76 3.30 -10.75 14.54
CA ALA A 76 3.67 -11.54 13.37
C ALA A 76 2.48 -11.67 12.39
N ILE A 77 1.30 -12.01 12.92
CA ILE A 77 0.07 -12.13 12.11
C ILE A 77 -0.26 -10.79 11.45
N LEU A 78 -0.24 -9.68 12.21
CA LEU A 78 -0.49 -8.34 11.69
C LEU A 78 0.50 -7.98 10.58
N SER A 79 1.78 -8.30 10.75
CA SER A 79 2.81 -8.05 9.73
C SER A 79 2.54 -8.84 8.43
N VAL A 80 2.03 -10.08 8.53
CA VAL A 80 1.60 -10.85 7.35
C VAL A 80 0.41 -10.19 6.67
N LEU A 81 -0.58 -9.75 7.43
CA LEU A 81 -1.75 -9.05 6.86
C LEU A 81 -1.35 -7.75 6.17
N VAL A 82 -0.41 -7.00 6.75
CA VAL A 82 0.18 -5.80 6.12
C VAL A 82 0.90 -6.17 4.82
N ALA A 83 1.69 -7.25 4.81
CA ALA A 83 2.38 -7.71 3.61
C ALA A 83 1.40 -8.04 2.48
N ILE A 84 0.32 -8.76 2.78
CA ILE A 84 -0.74 -9.09 1.83
C ILE A 84 -1.43 -7.82 1.34
N HIS A 85 -1.74 -6.88 2.25
CA HIS A 85 -2.35 -5.60 1.89
C HIS A 85 -1.49 -4.81 0.92
N LEU A 86 -0.19 -4.66 1.21
CA LEU A 86 0.76 -3.95 0.37
C LEU A 86 0.96 -4.63 -1.00
N ALA A 87 0.94 -5.96 -1.04
CA ALA A 87 1.07 -6.72 -2.27
C ALA A 87 -0.18 -6.61 -3.18
N LEU A 88 -1.36 -6.52 -2.57
CA LEU A 88 -2.63 -6.43 -3.30
C LEU A 88 -3.04 -4.99 -3.61
N TYR A 89 -2.44 -4.00 -2.91
CA TYR A 89 -2.79 -2.60 -3.15
C TYR A 89 -2.35 -2.15 -4.55
N ARG A 90 -3.35 -1.78 -5.34
CA ARG A 90 -3.13 -1.27 -6.68
C ARG A 90 -4.26 -0.33 -7.09
N VAL A 91 -3.91 0.79 -7.67
CA VAL A 91 -4.86 1.70 -8.31
C VAL A 91 -4.49 1.79 -9.78
N ASP A 92 -5.39 1.34 -10.63
CA ASP A 92 -5.25 1.37 -12.09
C ASP A 92 -6.11 2.50 -12.67
N ALA A 93 -5.53 3.29 -13.56
CA ALA A 93 -6.23 4.26 -14.40
C ALA A 93 -6.11 3.79 -15.85
N ASP A 94 -7.13 3.09 -16.34
CA ASP A 94 -7.21 2.53 -17.68
C ASP A 94 -8.16 3.33 -18.60
N GLN A 95 -8.48 2.80 -19.77
CA GLN A 95 -9.41 3.45 -20.72
C GLN A 95 -10.85 3.48 -20.21
N ALA A 96 -11.25 2.54 -19.35
CA ALA A 96 -12.61 2.40 -18.89
C ALA A 96 -12.90 3.18 -17.60
N GLY A 97 -11.86 3.55 -16.82
CA GLY A 97 -12.03 4.26 -15.55
C GLY A 97 -10.87 4.07 -14.60
N LEU A 98 -11.14 4.38 -13.36
CA LEU A 98 -10.27 4.17 -12.22
C LEU A 98 -10.70 2.93 -11.45
N ALA A 99 -9.77 2.05 -11.15
CA ALA A 99 -10.01 0.87 -10.32
C ALA A 99 -9.00 0.84 -9.17
N SER A 100 -9.49 0.80 -7.94
CA SER A 100 -8.67 0.56 -6.75
C SER A 100 -8.91 -0.86 -6.25
N ARG A 101 -7.84 -1.59 -6.06
CA ARG A 101 -7.84 -2.95 -5.50
C ARG A 101 -7.07 -2.96 -4.20
N GLY A 102 -7.61 -3.63 -3.20
CA GLY A 102 -6.98 -3.83 -1.90
C GLY A 102 -7.53 -5.07 -1.22
N LEU A 103 -7.02 -5.41 -0.05
CA LEU A 103 -7.37 -6.63 0.67
C LEU A 103 -8.88 -6.75 0.97
N MET A 104 -9.53 -5.66 1.36
CA MET A 104 -10.92 -5.68 1.83
C MET A 104 -11.91 -5.00 0.89
N ARG A 105 -11.45 -4.26 -0.09
CA ARG A 105 -12.34 -3.46 -0.94
C ARG A 105 -11.76 -3.33 -2.34
N GLN A 106 -12.65 -3.54 -3.29
CA GLN A 106 -12.42 -3.21 -4.68
C GLN A 106 -13.42 -2.13 -5.09
N VAL A 107 -12.93 -1.01 -5.61
CA VAL A 107 -13.75 0.11 -6.07
C VAL A 107 -13.40 0.39 -7.51
N ARG A 108 -14.41 0.54 -8.36
CA ARG A 108 -14.25 0.99 -9.75
C ARG A 108 -15.12 2.22 -9.98
N ILE A 109 -14.55 3.24 -10.59
CA ILE A 109 -15.23 4.48 -10.97
C ILE A 109 -15.00 4.69 -12.48
N PRO A 110 -16.01 4.47 -13.33
CA PRO A 110 -15.94 4.82 -14.75
C PRO A 110 -15.66 6.32 -14.91
N TRP A 111 -14.93 6.71 -15.95
CA TRP A 111 -14.58 8.13 -16.16
C TRP A 111 -15.80 9.04 -16.23
N GLY A 112 -16.89 8.60 -16.88
CA GLY A 112 -18.14 9.37 -16.98
C GLY A 112 -18.91 9.51 -15.65
N GLU A 113 -18.51 8.80 -14.61
CA GLU A 113 -19.11 8.89 -13.27
C GLU A 113 -18.26 9.70 -12.29
N VAL A 114 -17.09 10.20 -12.71
CA VAL A 114 -16.24 11.04 -11.86
C VAL A 114 -16.92 12.41 -11.72
N ILE A 115 -17.23 12.79 -10.47
CA ILE A 115 -17.88 14.07 -10.13
C ILE A 115 -16.94 15.05 -9.44
N GLY A 116 -15.82 14.59 -8.89
CA GLY A 116 -14.85 15.42 -8.21
C GLY A 116 -13.46 14.79 -8.17
N VAL A 117 -12.45 15.64 -8.31
CA VAL A 117 -11.04 15.30 -8.14
C VAL A 117 -10.43 16.36 -7.25
N ASP A 118 -10.14 16.01 -6.01
CA ASP A 118 -9.56 16.89 -5.01
C ASP A 118 -8.11 16.47 -4.73
N ALA A 119 -7.20 17.41 -4.81
CA ALA A 119 -5.79 17.22 -4.49
C ALA A 119 -5.41 18.10 -3.29
N ASP A 120 -5.21 17.48 -2.15
CA ASP A 120 -4.84 18.17 -0.91
C ASP A 120 -3.65 17.47 -0.24
N ALA A 121 -2.65 18.28 0.15
CA ALA A 121 -1.50 17.90 1.00
C ALA A 121 -0.85 16.53 0.63
N GLY A 122 -0.80 16.17 -0.68
CA GLY A 122 -0.22 14.90 -1.13
C GLY A 122 -1.20 13.74 -1.20
N LEU A 123 -2.48 13.98 -0.96
CA LEU A 123 -3.55 13.00 -1.13
C LEU A 123 -4.43 13.40 -2.33
N LEU A 124 -4.54 12.53 -3.32
CA LEU A 124 -5.47 12.68 -4.42
C LEU A 124 -6.73 11.86 -4.12
N VAL A 125 -7.87 12.53 -4.04
CA VAL A 125 -9.18 11.92 -3.78
C VAL A 125 -10.06 12.08 -5.01
N ILE A 126 -10.45 10.95 -5.61
CA ILE A 126 -11.35 10.91 -6.76
C ILE A 126 -12.70 10.40 -6.26
N THR A 127 -13.74 11.20 -6.48
CA THR A 127 -15.11 10.91 -6.05
C THR A 127 -15.98 10.57 -7.25
N GLY A 128 -16.64 9.43 -7.18
CA GLY A 128 -17.63 9.00 -8.16
C GLY A 128 -19.07 9.35 -7.78
N ARG A 129 -19.98 9.34 -8.76
CA ARG A 129 -21.40 9.68 -8.60
C ARG A 129 -22.09 8.89 -7.48
N ASN A 130 -21.70 7.63 -7.25
CA ASN A 130 -22.22 6.78 -6.18
C ASN A 130 -21.54 7.02 -4.82
N GLN A 131 -20.90 8.17 -4.61
CA GLN A 131 -20.10 8.50 -3.42
C GLN A 131 -18.90 7.55 -3.18
N ASN A 132 -18.59 6.71 -4.14
CA ASN A 132 -17.38 5.90 -4.09
C ASN A 132 -16.16 6.82 -4.18
N LYS A 133 -15.17 6.57 -3.31
CA LYS A 133 -13.94 7.35 -3.27
C LYS A 133 -12.73 6.46 -3.47
N ILE A 134 -11.85 6.88 -4.37
CA ILE A 134 -10.52 6.31 -4.54
C ILE A 134 -9.53 7.33 -4.00
N ARG A 135 -8.68 6.91 -3.07
CA ARG A 135 -7.64 7.73 -2.46
C ARG A 135 -6.28 7.24 -2.93
N VAL A 136 -5.47 8.13 -3.43
CA VAL A 136 -4.10 7.87 -3.88
C VAL A 136 -3.16 8.75 -3.10
N ASP A 137 -2.26 8.15 -2.33
CA ASP A 137 -1.19 8.89 -1.67
C ASP A 137 -0.14 9.28 -2.71
N THR A 138 0.05 10.58 -2.88
CA THR A 138 1.00 11.19 -3.82
C THR A 138 2.08 11.98 -3.11
N THR A 139 2.21 11.86 -1.77
CA THR A 139 3.13 12.65 -0.94
C THR A 139 4.56 12.58 -1.47
N ASP A 140 5.02 11.38 -1.83
CA ASP A 140 6.39 11.15 -2.28
C ASP A 140 6.52 11.02 -3.81
N PHE A 141 5.48 11.38 -4.56
CA PHE A 141 5.60 11.46 -6.01
C PHE A 141 6.47 12.64 -6.41
N ARG A 142 7.36 12.41 -7.35
CA ARG A 142 8.11 13.51 -7.97
C ARG A 142 7.14 14.46 -8.68
N PRO A 143 7.48 15.77 -8.77
CA PRO A 143 6.61 16.76 -9.40
C PRO A 143 6.16 16.38 -10.82
N ASP A 144 7.05 15.76 -11.61
CA ASP A 144 6.77 15.26 -12.96
C ASP A 144 5.75 14.11 -12.96
N GLN A 145 5.84 13.19 -12.00
CA GLN A 145 4.90 12.08 -11.83
C GLN A 145 3.52 12.58 -11.42
N ARG A 146 3.47 13.51 -10.47
CA ARG A 146 2.21 14.13 -10.02
C ARG A 146 1.53 14.87 -11.15
N ALA A 147 2.28 15.71 -11.89
CA ALA A 147 1.76 16.42 -13.05
C ALA A 147 1.29 15.48 -14.18
N THR A 148 1.91 14.31 -14.33
CA THR A 148 1.50 13.30 -15.31
C THR A 148 0.19 12.63 -14.89
N LEU A 149 0.05 12.29 -13.60
CA LEU A 149 -1.17 11.71 -13.05
C LEU A 149 -2.35 12.68 -13.20
N ASP A 150 -2.17 13.92 -12.75
CA ASP A 150 -3.19 14.97 -12.80
C ASP A 150 -3.65 15.24 -14.25
N ARG A 151 -2.71 15.40 -15.19
CA ARG A 151 -3.01 15.59 -16.62
C ARG A 151 -3.76 14.41 -17.21
N THR A 152 -3.38 13.19 -16.85
CA THR A 152 -4.04 11.99 -17.38
C THR A 152 -5.47 11.90 -16.88
N ILE A 153 -5.71 12.12 -15.58
CA ILE A 153 -7.06 12.12 -15.01
C ILE A 153 -7.91 13.23 -15.62
N ALA A 154 -7.40 14.47 -15.65
CA ALA A 154 -8.13 15.61 -16.20
C ALA A 154 -8.49 15.45 -17.69
N ARG A 155 -7.61 14.82 -18.48
CA ARG A 155 -7.87 14.50 -19.87
C ARG A 155 -8.98 13.46 -20.01
N ARG A 156 -8.89 12.36 -19.27
CA ARG A 156 -9.87 11.27 -19.34
C ARG A 156 -11.26 11.68 -18.86
N VAL A 157 -11.34 12.49 -17.81
CA VAL A 157 -12.62 13.04 -17.34
C VAL A 157 -13.24 13.93 -18.41
N ARG A 158 -12.44 14.77 -19.08
CA ARG A 158 -12.94 15.62 -20.19
C ARG A 158 -13.41 14.80 -21.40
N GLU A 159 -12.66 13.79 -21.80
CA GLU A 159 -12.99 12.91 -22.94
C GLU A 159 -14.29 12.11 -22.69
N SER A 160 -14.62 11.83 -21.42
CA SER A 160 -15.78 11.03 -21.03
C SER A 160 -17.00 11.88 -20.60
N SER A 161 -16.84 13.19 -20.46
CA SER A 161 -17.96 14.10 -20.21
C SER A 161 -18.78 14.22 -21.48
N PRO A 162 -20.10 13.91 -21.48
CA PRO A 162 -20.95 14.10 -22.65
C PRO A 162 -20.90 15.59 -23.04
N THR A 163 -20.56 15.86 -24.32
CA THR A 163 -20.69 17.18 -24.91
C THR A 163 -22.12 17.63 -24.66
N LYS A 164 -22.30 18.71 -23.91
CA LYS A 164 -23.62 19.37 -23.83
C LYS A 164 -23.80 20.10 -25.17
N ASP A 165 -24.43 19.44 -26.13
CA ASP A 165 -25.06 20.07 -27.27
C ASP A 165 -26.37 20.71 -26.84
#